data_da322e10913f33ec0b5c4bf3103d1e77
#
_entry.id   da322e10913f33ec0b5c4bf3103d1e77
#
_cell.length_a   1.000
_cell.length_b   1.000
_cell.length_c   1.000
_cell.angle_alpha   90.00
_cell.angle_beta   90.00
_cell.angle_gamma   90.00
#
_symmetry.space_group_name_H-M   'P 1'
#
loop_
_entity.id
_entity.type
_entity.pdbx_description
1 polymer ?
#
loop_
_entity_poly.entity_id
_entity_poly.type
_entity_poly.pdbx_seq_one_letter_code
_entity_poly.pdbx_strand_id
1 'polypeptide(L)' 'MRFRMLLVYQDGQATTSTFNLRNTAMMVFNSASTQKRITYGEVLDIDSGEVIAEVHRAYQFKQNTYHR' A
#
# COMPACT_ATOMS: atom_id res chain seq x y z
N MET A 1 -16.73 5.74 10.57
CA MET A 1 -15.29 5.63 10.36
C MET A 1 -14.99 5.40 8.91
N ARG A 2 -13.85 5.90 8.45
CA ARG A 2 -13.46 5.72 7.06
C ARG A 2 -11.98 5.42 6.98
N PHE A 3 -11.64 4.58 6.01
CA PHE A 3 -10.28 4.14 5.78
C PHE A 3 -9.93 4.32 4.32
N ARG A 4 -8.72 4.77 4.04
CA ARG A 4 -8.25 4.95 2.68
C ARG A 4 -7.05 4.05 2.43
N MET A 5 -7.12 3.26 1.37
CA MET A 5 -6.00 2.45 0.94
C MET A 5 -5.33 3.14 -0.24
N LEU A 6 -4.02 3.33 -0.14
CA LEU A 6 -3.21 3.86 -1.23
C LEU A 6 -2.26 2.78 -1.68
N LEU A 7 -2.20 2.55 -2.99
CA LEU A 7 -1.25 1.61 -3.59
C LEU A 7 -0.46 2.32 -4.67
N VAL A 8 0.86 2.17 -4.63
CA VAL A 8 1.75 2.74 -5.65
C VAL A 8 2.43 1.58 -6.37
N TYR A 9 2.40 1.64 -7.69
CA TYR A 9 2.90 0.55 -8.54
C TYR A 9 4.28 0.88 -9.09
N GLN A 10 4.95 -0.15 -9.60
CA GLN A 10 6.31 -0.01 -10.13
C GLN A 10 6.41 1.02 -11.25
N ASP A 11 5.36 1.18 -12.02
CA ASP A 11 5.35 2.12 -13.13
C ASP A 11 5.07 3.57 -12.68
N GLY A 12 4.96 3.79 -11.38
CA GLY A 12 4.72 5.11 -10.84
C GLY A 12 3.27 5.49 -10.69
N GLN A 13 2.36 4.65 -11.15
CA GLN A 13 0.95 4.92 -10.98
C GLN A 13 0.50 4.62 -9.57
N ALA A 14 -0.57 5.25 -9.16
CA ALA A 14 -1.12 5.05 -7.82
C ALA A 14 -2.64 4.96 -7.90
N THR A 15 -3.21 4.16 -7.01
CA THR A 15 -4.66 4.05 -6.89
C THR A 15 -5.04 4.25 -5.44
N THR A 16 -6.25 4.77 -5.22
CA THR A 16 -6.79 4.92 -3.87
C THR A 16 -8.19 4.32 -3.84
N SER A 17 -8.53 3.77 -2.68
CA SER A 17 -9.86 3.22 -2.43
C SER A 17 -10.26 3.57 -1.01
N THR A 18 -11.55 3.79 -0.79
CA THR A 18 -12.05 4.08 0.55
C THR A 18 -12.96 2.97 1.02
N PHE A 19 -12.95 2.76 2.32
CA PHE A 19 -13.74 1.70 2.97
C PHE A 19 -14.36 2.27 4.23
N ASN A 20 -15.53 1.75 4.58
CA ASN A 20 -16.20 2.14 5.80
C ASN A 20 -15.86 1.24 6.99
N LEU A 21 -15.34 0.04 6.71
CA LEU A 21 -15.05 -0.94 7.74
C LEU A 21 -13.57 -1.28 7.74
N ARG A 22 -13.00 -1.31 8.94
CA ARG A 22 -11.59 -1.64 9.11
C ARG A 22 -11.24 -3.03 8.57
N ASN A 23 -12.08 -4.01 8.90
CA ASN A 23 -11.81 -5.38 8.47
C ASN A 23 -11.79 -5.52 6.96
N THR A 24 -12.71 -4.84 6.28
CA THR A 24 -12.76 -4.87 4.83
C THR A 24 -11.50 -4.23 4.24
N ALA A 25 -11.12 -3.07 4.76
CA ALA A 25 -9.92 -2.38 4.30
C ALA A 25 -8.68 -3.26 4.45
N MET A 26 -8.54 -3.89 5.62
CA MET A 26 -7.37 -4.72 5.89
C MET A 26 -7.36 -5.97 5.03
N MET A 27 -8.52 -6.56 4.78
CA MET A 27 -8.60 -7.76 3.96
C MET A 27 -8.19 -7.46 2.52
N VAL A 28 -8.70 -6.36 1.96
CA VAL A 28 -8.35 -5.96 0.61
C VAL A 28 -6.87 -5.59 0.54
N PHE A 29 -6.38 -4.87 1.54
CA PHE A 29 -4.98 -4.46 1.59
C PHE A 29 -4.05 -5.66 1.64
N ASN A 30 -4.35 -6.64 2.49
CA ASN A 30 -3.50 -7.82 2.61
C ASN A 30 -3.43 -8.58 1.29
N SER A 31 -4.54 -8.67 0.58
CA SER A 31 -4.55 -9.33 -0.71
C SER A 31 -3.76 -8.54 -1.75
N ALA A 32 -3.96 -7.24 -1.80
CA ALA A 32 -3.28 -6.40 -2.79
C ALA A 32 -1.78 -6.33 -2.55
N SER A 33 -1.37 -6.26 -1.29
CA SER A 33 0.03 -6.06 -0.94
C SER A 33 0.91 -7.26 -1.25
N THR A 34 0.32 -8.40 -1.57
CA THR A 34 1.12 -9.57 -1.98
C THR A 34 1.59 -9.46 -3.43
N GLN A 35 1.05 -8.54 -4.20
CA GLN A 35 1.44 -8.39 -5.60
C GLN A 35 2.80 -7.72 -5.70
N LYS A 36 3.69 -8.33 -6.48
CA LYS A 36 5.06 -7.84 -6.57
C LYS A 36 5.20 -6.49 -7.24
N ARG A 37 4.24 -6.12 -8.06
CA ARG A 37 4.28 -4.83 -8.74
C ARG A 37 3.96 -3.65 -7.84
N ILE A 38 3.53 -3.92 -6.61
CA ILE A 38 3.27 -2.87 -5.63
C ILE A 38 4.58 -2.50 -4.95
N THR A 39 4.97 -1.24 -5.03
CA THR A 39 6.17 -0.76 -4.37
C THR A 39 5.89 -0.13 -3.02
N TYR A 40 4.69 0.43 -2.86
CA TYR A 40 4.29 1.02 -1.61
C TYR A 40 2.79 0.87 -1.44
N GLY A 41 2.36 0.62 -0.23
CA GLY A 41 0.94 0.61 0.10
C GLY A 41 0.72 1.02 1.53
N GLU A 42 -0.43 1.62 1.78
CA GLU A 42 -0.80 2.00 3.14
C GLU A 42 -2.30 1.98 3.30
N VAL A 43 -2.75 1.81 4.53
CA VAL A 43 -4.15 2.04 4.91
C VAL A 43 -4.15 3.12 5.98
N LEU A 44 -4.88 4.17 5.72
CA LEU A 44 -4.99 5.32 6.62
C LEU A 44 -6.37 5.35 7.25
N ASP A 45 -6.42 5.48 8.56
CA ASP A 45 -7.65 5.81 9.26
C ASP A 45 -7.85 7.30 9.09
N ILE A 46 -8.81 7.69 8.25
CA ILE A 46 -9.00 9.09 7.88
C ILE A 46 -9.40 9.93 9.10
N ASP A 47 -10.19 9.36 9.98
CA ASP A 47 -10.70 10.10 11.13
C ASP A 47 -9.62 10.42 12.14
N SER A 48 -8.70 9.51 12.38
CA SER A 48 -7.62 9.73 13.35
C SER A 48 -6.33 10.24 12.72
N GLY A 49 -6.18 10.06 11.40
CA GLY A 49 -4.95 10.40 10.72
C GLY A 49 -3.85 9.36 10.91
N GLU A 50 -4.17 8.20 11.42
CA GLU A 50 -3.19 7.17 11.73
C GLU A 50 -3.06 6.17 10.59
N VAL A 51 -1.83 5.83 10.22
CA VAL A 51 -1.56 4.75 9.27
C VAL A 51 -1.61 3.45 10.02
N ILE A 52 -2.56 2.58 9.66
CA ILE A 52 -2.77 1.33 10.38
C ILE A 52 -2.12 0.13 9.71
N ALA A 53 -1.67 0.28 8.46
CA ALA A 53 -0.96 -0.79 7.76
C ALA A 53 -0.10 -0.16 6.67
N GLU A 54 1.03 -0.80 6.38
CA GLU A 54 1.98 -0.24 5.44
C GLU A 54 2.85 -1.35 4.85
N VAL A 55 3.19 -1.23 3.56
CA VAL A 55 4.15 -2.10 2.92
C VAL A 55 5.05 -1.25 2.03
N HIS A 56 6.32 -1.59 1.96
CA HIS A 56 7.31 -0.79 1.26
C HIS A 56 8.34 -1.69 0.61
N ARG A 57 8.42 -1.65 -0.73
CA ARG A 57 9.30 -2.53 -1.49
C ARG A 57 10.11 -1.80 -2.54
N ALA A 58 10.08 -0.49 -2.53
CA ALA A 58 10.66 0.29 -3.62
C ALA A 58 12.14 0.01 -3.85
N TYR A 59 12.84 -0.38 -2.83
CA TYR A 59 14.27 -0.56 -2.91
C TYR A 59 14.71 -1.80 -3.66
N GLN A 60 13.81 -2.73 -3.88
CA GLN A 60 14.20 -4.06 -4.32
C GLN A 60 14.89 -4.08 -5.67
N PHE A 61 14.36 -3.35 -6.62
CA PHE A 61 14.97 -3.39 -7.94
C PHE A 61 16.22 -2.55 -8.04
N LYS A 62 16.43 -1.64 -7.14
CA LYS A 62 17.67 -0.88 -7.13
C LYS A 62 18.86 -1.73 -6.79
N GLN A 63 18.67 -2.68 -5.95
CA GLN A 63 19.77 -3.52 -5.51
C GLN A 63 20.30 -4.39 -6.60
N ASN A 64 19.49 -4.65 -7.54
CA ASN A 64 19.88 -5.53 -8.61
C ASN A 64 20.81 -4.90 -9.57
N THR A 65 20.92 -3.64 -9.56
CA THR A 65 21.88 -2.98 -10.41
C THR A 65 23.24 -2.97 -9.73
N TYR A 66 23.30 -2.85 -9.41
CA TYR A 66 24.27 -2.73 -8.94
C TYR A 66 25.17 -3.11 -8.57
N HIS A 67 25.27 -2.91 -8.18
CA HIS A 67 25.90 -3.16 -7.71
C HIS A 67 26.70 -3.36 -7.76
N ARG A 68 26.89 -3.21 -8.15
CA ARG A 68 27.46 -3.40 -8.42
C ARG A 68 27.82 -3.66 -8.44
#